data_8764e783416f37a176c79317f7b6fc58
#
_entry.id   8764e783416f37a176c79317f7b6fc58
#
_cell.length_a   1.000
_cell.length_b   1.000
_cell.length_c   1.000
_cell.angle_alpha   90.00
_cell.angle_beta   90.00
_cell.angle_gamma   90.00
#
_symmetry.space_group_name_H-M   'P 1'
#
loop_
_entity.id
_entity.type
_entity.pdbx_description
1 polymer ?
#
loop_
_entity_poly.entity_id
_entity_poly.type
_entity_poly.pdbx_seq_one_letter_code
_entity_poly.pdbx_strand_id
1 'polypeptide(L)'
;LTALPRIQVIAMKLLHIDASVLGDNSVSRQLSAAVVARFNETVEHLDVTYRDLDRNPIPHLSSGSLAQADAAEATEAEDVMQQFLAADVIVIGAPMYNFSIPSTLKAWIDRVAVAGRTFKYTENGPVGLAGGKRVIIASSRGGIYTDSPADFQEPFLRQVFAFMGIDNVEFVRAEGIAYSPTHREEAIAAALASLPAAEFEELAEA
;
A
#
# COMPACT_ATOMS: atom_id res chain seq x y z
N LEU A 1 17.20 -15.80 -42.84
CA LEU A 1 16.08 -15.80 -41.87
C LEU A 1 16.53 -15.00 -40.67
N THR A 2 16.22 -13.68 -40.68
CA THR A 2 16.47 -12.76 -39.56
C THR A 2 15.47 -13.07 -38.47
N ALA A 3 15.94 -13.49 -37.30
CA ALA A 3 15.11 -13.68 -36.12
C ALA A 3 14.49 -12.33 -35.73
N LEU A 4 13.17 -12.27 -35.64
CA LEU A 4 12.45 -11.11 -35.12
C LEU A 4 12.89 -10.89 -33.66
N PRO A 5 13.08 -9.61 -33.23
CA PRO A 5 13.40 -9.31 -31.84
C PRO A 5 12.26 -9.86 -30.95
N ARG A 6 12.61 -10.62 -29.91
CA ARG A 6 11.65 -11.02 -28.86
C ARG A 6 11.21 -9.74 -28.17
N ILE A 7 9.94 -9.36 -28.32
CA ILE A 7 9.31 -8.34 -27.51
C ILE A 7 9.37 -8.87 -26.07
N GLN A 8 10.16 -8.23 -25.23
CA GLN A 8 10.23 -8.53 -23.82
C GLN A 8 8.96 -7.93 -23.19
N VAL A 9 7.97 -8.78 -22.92
CA VAL A 9 6.76 -8.36 -22.20
C VAL A 9 7.19 -8.04 -20.77
N ILE A 10 7.12 -6.76 -20.39
CA ILE A 10 7.40 -6.33 -19.02
C ILE A 10 6.16 -6.64 -18.19
N ALA A 11 6.30 -7.52 -17.20
CA ALA A 11 5.21 -7.83 -16.27
C ALA A 11 4.99 -6.65 -15.32
N MET A 12 3.72 -6.22 -15.14
CA MET A 12 3.36 -5.26 -14.10
C MET A 12 3.60 -5.87 -12.73
N LYS A 13 4.27 -5.16 -11.84
CA LYS A 13 4.55 -5.62 -10.48
C LYS A 13 3.60 -4.99 -9.48
N LEU A 14 2.85 -5.84 -8.79
CA LEU A 14 1.91 -5.43 -7.75
C LEU A 14 2.39 -5.90 -6.37
N LEU A 15 2.57 -4.97 -5.45
CA LEU A 15 2.83 -5.26 -4.04
C LEU A 15 1.53 -5.20 -3.25
N HIS A 16 1.08 -6.36 -2.74
CA HIS A 16 -0.10 -6.48 -1.89
C HIS A 16 0.32 -6.60 -0.42
N ILE A 17 -0.19 -5.71 0.41
CA ILE A 17 0.15 -5.62 1.84
C ILE A 17 -1.14 -5.67 2.67
N ASP A 18 -1.19 -6.54 3.67
CA ASP A 18 -2.25 -6.57 4.66
C ASP A 18 -1.72 -6.30 6.07
N ALA A 19 -2.40 -5.40 6.80
CA ALA A 19 -1.99 -4.96 8.13
C ALA A 19 -3.04 -5.23 9.23
N SER A 20 -4.13 -5.91 8.90
CA SER A 20 -5.19 -6.20 9.86
C SER A 20 -4.86 -7.40 10.74
N VAL A 21 -5.09 -7.26 12.05
CA VAL A 21 -4.95 -8.33 13.05
C VAL A 21 -6.16 -9.28 13.11
N LEU A 22 -7.20 -9.05 12.30
CA LEU A 22 -8.45 -9.83 12.35
C LEU A 22 -8.44 -11.05 11.41
N GLY A 23 -7.34 -11.32 10.71
CA GLY A 23 -7.22 -12.47 9.81
C GLY A 23 -8.37 -12.52 8.79
N ASP A 24 -9.02 -13.67 8.67
CA ASP A 24 -10.10 -13.91 7.70
C ASP A 24 -11.40 -13.12 7.99
N ASN A 25 -11.54 -12.57 9.21
CA ASN A 25 -12.67 -11.70 9.58
C ASN A 25 -12.46 -10.23 9.18
N SER A 26 -11.34 -9.90 8.59
CA SER A 26 -10.97 -8.53 8.24
C SER A 26 -11.65 -8.05 6.98
N VAL A 27 -12.36 -6.93 7.08
CA VAL A 27 -12.96 -6.25 5.91
C VAL A 27 -11.88 -5.64 5.02
N SER A 28 -10.85 -5.02 5.58
CA SER A 28 -9.77 -4.43 4.77
C SER A 28 -9.01 -5.49 3.95
N ARG A 29 -8.79 -6.71 4.49
CA ARG A 29 -8.21 -7.84 3.74
C ARG A 29 -9.14 -8.32 2.63
N GLN A 30 -10.45 -8.39 2.89
CA GLN A 30 -11.43 -8.74 1.87
C GLN A 30 -11.40 -7.74 0.71
N LEU A 31 -11.35 -6.44 1.01
CA LEU A 31 -11.32 -5.39 -0.01
C LEU A 31 -9.99 -5.36 -0.77
N SER A 32 -8.84 -5.46 -0.09
CA SER A 32 -7.53 -5.50 -0.75
C SER A 32 -7.40 -6.69 -1.70
N ALA A 33 -7.86 -7.88 -1.25
CA ALA A 33 -7.90 -9.07 -2.09
C ALA A 33 -8.80 -8.89 -3.32
N ALA A 34 -9.96 -8.22 -3.18
CA ALA A 34 -10.84 -7.93 -4.31
C ALA A 34 -10.21 -6.96 -5.31
N VAL A 35 -9.46 -5.95 -4.84
CA VAL A 35 -8.66 -5.08 -5.72
C VAL A 35 -7.64 -5.91 -6.51
N VAL A 36 -6.86 -6.75 -5.84
CA VAL A 36 -5.85 -7.60 -6.49
C VAL A 36 -6.48 -8.57 -7.49
N ALA A 37 -7.62 -9.19 -7.13
CA ALA A 37 -8.35 -10.07 -8.05
C ALA A 37 -8.73 -9.34 -9.34
N ARG A 38 -9.21 -8.10 -9.25
CA ARG A 38 -9.54 -7.28 -10.42
C ARG A 38 -8.32 -7.00 -11.31
N PHE A 39 -7.14 -6.76 -10.72
CA PHE A 39 -5.89 -6.64 -11.49
C PHE A 39 -5.52 -7.97 -12.17
N ASN A 40 -5.65 -9.10 -11.49
CA ASN A 40 -5.39 -10.43 -12.07
C ASN A 40 -6.31 -10.78 -13.25
N GLU A 41 -7.56 -10.29 -13.24
CA GLU A 41 -8.51 -10.50 -14.32
C GLU A 41 -8.25 -9.62 -15.54
N THR A 42 -7.64 -8.45 -15.35
CA THR A 42 -7.52 -7.41 -16.38
C THR A 42 -6.12 -7.32 -16.97
N VAL A 43 -5.07 -7.52 -16.14
CA VAL A 43 -3.67 -7.36 -16.53
C VAL A 43 -3.10 -8.71 -16.96
N GLU A 44 -2.67 -8.83 -18.21
CA GLU A 44 -2.24 -10.11 -18.82
C GLU A 44 -0.98 -10.70 -18.16
N HIS A 45 -0.04 -9.85 -17.71
CA HIS A 45 1.20 -10.27 -17.07
C HIS A 45 1.38 -9.51 -15.75
N LEU A 46 0.75 -10.00 -14.68
CA LEU A 46 0.82 -9.44 -13.34
C LEU A 46 1.71 -10.31 -12.44
N ASP A 47 2.74 -9.70 -11.86
CA ASP A 47 3.60 -10.31 -10.84
C ASP A 47 3.21 -9.76 -9.47
N VAL A 48 2.62 -10.60 -8.61
CA VAL A 48 2.10 -10.21 -7.31
C VAL A 48 3.02 -10.66 -6.19
N THR A 49 3.58 -9.70 -5.46
CA THR A 49 4.27 -9.95 -4.19
C THR A 49 3.32 -9.68 -3.04
N TYR A 50 3.13 -10.63 -2.12
CA TYR A 50 2.25 -10.49 -0.95
C TYR A 50 3.02 -10.40 0.36
N ARG A 51 2.62 -9.44 1.23
CA ARG A 51 3.08 -9.30 2.61
C ARG A 51 1.93 -9.23 3.59
N ASP A 52 1.95 -10.12 4.58
CA ASP A 52 1.06 -10.07 5.75
C ASP A 52 1.85 -9.53 6.96
N LEU A 53 1.59 -8.28 7.30
CA LEU A 53 2.30 -7.59 8.39
C LEU A 53 1.84 -8.01 9.79
N ASP A 54 0.72 -8.74 9.89
CA ASP A 54 0.29 -9.35 11.16
C ASP A 54 1.01 -10.68 11.40
N ARG A 55 1.08 -11.54 10.38
CA ARG A 55 1.74 -12.85 10.49
C ARG A 55 3.25 -12.76 10.48
N ASN A 56 3.79 -11.80 9.72
CA ASN A 56 5.22 -11.57 9.58
C ASN A 56 5.53 -10.08 9.85
N PRO A 57 5.45 -9.64 11.11
CA PRO A 57 5.63 -8.23 11.45
C PRO A 57 7.07 -7.80 11.26
N ILE A 58 7.24 -6.65 10.65
CA ILE A 58 8.55 -5.99 10.54
C ILE A 58 8.88 -5.35 11.89
N PRO A 59 10.10 -5.50 12.42
CA PRO A 59 10.50 -4.86 13.67
C PRO A 59 10.35 -3.34 13.60
N HIS A 60 9.88 -2.73 14.68
CA HIS A 60 9.82 -1.28 14.80
C HIS A 60 11.20 -0.64 14.62
N LEU A 61 11.22 0.57 14.04
CA LEU A 61 12.45 1.33 13.88
C LEU A 61 13.09 1.62 15.25
N SER A 62 14.38 1.31 15.37
CA SER A 62 15.17 1.48 16.58
C SER A 62 16.57 2.04 16.25
N SER A 63 17.32 2.41 17.28
CA SER A 63 18.74 2.79 17.10
C SER A 63 19.57 1.62 16.54
N GLY A 64 19.24 0.38 16.93
CA GLY A 64 19.86 -0.84 16.38
C GLY A 64 19.57 -1.02 14.89
N SER A 65 18.31 -0.77 14.47
CA SER A 65 17.91 -0.82 13.05
C SER A 65 18.67 0.21 12.22
N LEU A 66 18.79 1.44 12.72
CA LEU A 66 19.52 2.51 12.03
C LEU A 66 21.02 2.21 11.92
N ALA A 67 21.58 1.54 12.94
CA ALA A 67 22.99 1.11 12.95
C ALA A 67 23.22 -0.20 12.18
N GLN A 68 22.17 -0.84 11.65
CA GLN A 68 22.21 -2.16 11.02
C GLN A 68 22.89 -3.22 11.91
N ALA A 69 22.61 -3.15 13.22
CA ALA A 69 23.27 -3.98 14.23
C ALA A 69 22.90 -5.46 14.13
N ASP A 70 21.71 -5.78 13.59
CA ASP A 70 21.26 -7.15 13.29
C ASP A 70 21.23 -7.37 11.79
N ALA A 71 22.03 -8.33 11.31
CA ALA A 71 22.17 -8.62 9.88
C ALA A 71 20.87 -9.21 9.26
N ALA A 72 20.10 -9.98 10.02
CA ALA A 72 18.84 -10.54 9.52
C ALA A 72 17.78 -9.43 9.37
N GLU A 73 17.67 -8.53 10.34
CA GLU A 73 16.81 -7.37 10.27
C GLU A 73 17.20 -6.42 9.11
N ALA A 74 18.51 -6.19 8.91
CA ALA A 74 19.00 -5.37 7.81
C ALA A 74 18.67 -5.98 6.45
N THR A 75 18.78 -7.32 6.30
CA THR A 75 18.41 -8.03 5.08
C THR A 75 16.90 -7.91 4.82
N GLU A 76 16.07 -8.12 5.83
CA GLU A 76 14.62 -7.96 5.68
C GLU A 76 14.22 -6.52 5.32
N ALA A 77 14.86 -5.52 5.92
CA ALA A 77 14.63 -4.11 5.59
C ALA A 77 14.98 -3.80 4.13
N GLU A 78 16.06 -4.37 3.60
CA GLU A 78 16.44 -4.23 2.19
C GLU A 78 15.43 -4.94 1.27
N ASP A 79 14.99 -6.14 1.61
CA ASP A 79 13.96 -6.86 0.84
C ASP A 79 12.64 -6.07 0.77
N VAL A 80 12.22 -5.48 1.89
CA VAL A 80 11.05 -4.58 1.95
C VAL A 80 11.23 -3.38 1.03
N MET A 81 12.40 -2.74 1.07
CA MET A 81 12.73 -1.59 0.22
C MET A 81 12.73 -1.98 -1.25
N GLN A 82 13.33 -3.10 -1.63
CA GLN A 82 13.38 -3.56 -3.03
C GLN A 82 11.98 -3.88 -3.57
N GLN A 83 11.13 -4.54 -2.77
CA GLN A 83 9.74 -4.80 -3.16
C GLN A 83 8.95 -3.51 -3.37
N PHE A 84 9.12 -2.52 -2.48
CA PHE A 84 8.50 -1.20 -2.61
C PHE A 84 8.97 -0.47 -3.87
N LEU A 85 10.29 -0.41 -4.10
CA LEU A 85 10.86 0.30 -5.26
C LEU A 85 10.49 -0.36 -6.58
N ALA A 86 10.43 -1.69 -6.62
CA ALA A 86 10.11 -2.45 -7.82
C ALA A 86 8.62 -2.44 -8.21
N ALA A 87 7.72 -2.13 -7.27
CA ALA A 87 6.28 -2.16 -7.51
C ALA A 87 5.83 -1.00 -8.41
N ASP A 88 4.96 -1.28 -9.38
CA ASP A 88 4.22 -0.31 -10.17
C ASP A 88 2.92 0.07 -9.44
N VAL A 89 2.26 -0.93 -8.84
CA VAL A 89 1.03 -0.79 -8.07
C VAL A 89 1.23 -1.33 -6.66
N ILE A 90 0.73 -0.60 -5.66
CA ILE A 90 0.76 -1.01 -4.26
C ILE A 90 -0.66 -1.03 -3.73
N VAL A 91 -1.14 -2.20 -3.30
CA VAL A 91 -2.46 -2.39 -2.69
C VAL A 91 -2.27 -2.64 -1.20
N ILE A 92 -2.91 -1.83 -0.35
CA ILE A 92 -2.72 -1.90 1.10
C ILE A 92 -4.07 -2.10 1.80
N GLY A 93 -4.25 -3.25 2.45
CA GLY A 93 -5.34 -3.50 3.39
C GLY A 93 -5.03 -2.82 4.75
N ALA A 94 -5.61 -1.64 4.97
CA ALA A 94 -5.35 -0.79 6.13
C ALA A 94 -6.63 -0.51 6.92
N PRO A 95 -6.96 -1.30 7.96
CA PRO A 95 -8.05 -0.93 8.87
C PRO A 95 -7.68 0.33 9.66
N MET A 96 -8.68 1.10 10.07
CA MET A 96 -8.47 2.17 11.04
C MET A 96 -8.45 1.59 12.45
N TYR A 97 -7.33 1.74 13.14
CA TYR A 97 -7.19 1.44 14.56
C TYR A 97 -6.88 2.72 15.33
N ASN A 98 -7.72 3.04 16.32
CA ASN A 98 -7.56 4.24 17.16
C ASN A 98 -7.33 5.52 16.31
N PHE A 99 -8.20 5.74 15.31
CA PHE A 99 -8.19 6.90 14.40
C PHE A 99 -7.03 6.96 13.38
N SER A 100 -6.15 5.96 13.34
CA SER A 100 -4.96 5.96 12.47
C SER A 100 -4.72 4.57 11.86
N ILE A 101 -3.53 4.37 11.32
CA ILE A 101 -3.07 3.10 10.74
C ILE A 101 -2.66 2.09 11.81
N PRO A 102 -2.65 0.78 11.50
CA PRO A 102 -2.04 -0.23 12.36
C PRO A 102 -0.56 0.04 12.61
N SER A 103 -0.06 -0.28 13.82
CA SER A 103 1.36 -0.10 14.17
C SER A 103 2.30 -0.91 13.29
N THR A 104 1.86 -2.09 12.82
CA THR A 104 2.61 -2.93 11.88
C THR A 104 2.76 -2.26 10.51
N LEU A 105 1.73 -1.55 10.03
CA LEU A 105 1.82 -0.75 8.80
C LEU A 105 2.76 0.45 9.00
N LYS A 106 2.73 1.10 10.17
CA LYS A 106 3.67 2.18 10.49
C LYS A 106 5.12 1.67 10.48
N ALA A 107 5.39 0.48 11.03
CA ALA A 107 6.70 -0.13 10.99
C ALA A 107 7.19 -0.39 9.55
N TRP A 108 6.30 -0.85 8.65
CA TRP A 108 6.61 -1.01 7.23
C TRP A 108 6.93 0.34 6.56
N ILE A 109 6.11 1.37 6.80
CA ILE A 109 6.33 2.72 6.26
C ILE A 109 7.70 3.25 6.70
N ASP A 110 8.10 3.05 7.96
CA ASP A 110 9.39 3.49 8.47
C ASP A 110 10.58 2.80 7.80
N ARG A 111 10.38 1.61 7.20
CA ARG A 111 11.42 0.91 6.43
C ARG A 111 11.50 1.35 4.97
N VAL A 112 10.43 1.93 4.41
CA VAL A 112 10.45 2.42 3.03
C VAL A 112 10.68 3.93 2.93
N ALA A 113 10.35 4.71 3.96
CA ALA A 113 10.62 6.14 4.00
C ALA A 113 12.07 6.41 4.43
N VAL A 114 13.03 6.21 3.53
CA VAL A 114 14.48 6.29 3.81
C VAL A 114 15.14 7.36 2.96
N ALA A 115 15.86 8.27 3.62
CA ALA A 115 16.59 9.35 2.95
C ALA A 115 17.66 8.79 1.98
N GLY A 116 17.73 9.36 0.80
CA GLY A 116 18.60 8.91 -0.28
C GLY A 116 18.07 7.70 -1.07
N ARG A 117 16.95 7.09 -0.64
CA ARG A 117 16.30 5.97 -1.33
C ARG A 117 14.94 6.37 -1.92
N THR A 118 14.03 6.85 -1.09
CA THR A 118 12.65 7.21 -1.47
C THR A 118 12.36 8.69 -1.36
N PHE A 119 13.21 9.44 -0.71
CA PHE A 119 13.19 10.90 -0.69
C PHE A 119 14.59 11.45 -0.44
N LYS A 120 14.79 12.76 -0.67
CA LYS A 120 16.00 13.50 -0.28
C LYS A 120 15.66 14.91 0.18
N TYR A 121 16.46 15.46 1.07
CA TYR A 121 16.39 16.88 1.42
C TYR A 121 17.23 17.70 0.43
N THR A 122 16.69 18.85 0.02
CA THR A 122 17.36 19.83 -0.83
C THR A 122 17.25 21.22 -0.20
N GLU A 123 17.99 22.19 -0.71
CA GLU A 123 17.89 23.59 -0.28
C GLU A 123 16.48 24.18 -0.46
N ASN A 124 15.70 23.63 -1.40
CA ASN A 124 14.32 24.04 -1.69
C ASN A 124 13.26 23.16 -0.99
N GLY A 125 13.67 22.31 -0.04
CA GLY A 125 12.78 21.37 0.66
C GLY A 125 12.98 19.92 0.26
N PRO A 126 12.16 18.99 0.78
CA PRO A 126 12.23 17.58 0.46
C PRO A 126 11.74 17.30 -0.98
N VAL A 127 12.38 16.33 -1.64
CA VAL A 127 12.01 15.82 -2.96
C VAL A 127 11.82 14.31 -2.88
N GLY A 128 10.67 13.82 -3.33
CA GLY A 128 10.38 12.39 -3.44
C GLY A 128 11.16 11.75 -4.59
N LEU A 129 11.58 10.51 -4.40
CA LEU A 129 12.38 9.73 -5.35
C LEU A 129 11.69 8.44 -5.82
N ALA A 130 10.48 8.14 -5.29
CA ALA A 130 9.75 6.90 -5.56
C ALA A 130 8.46 7.13 -6.38
N GLY A 131 8.42 8.18 -7.19
CA GLY A 131 7.26 8.52 -8.03
C GLY A 131 6.93 7.47 -9.10
N GLY A 132 5.85 7.73 -9.85
CA GLY A 132 5.41 6.84 -10.93
C GLY A 132 4.64 5.61 -10.46
N LYS A 133 4.29 5.50 -9.18
CA LYS A 133 3.54 4.37 -8.60
C LYS A 133 2.08 4.76 -8.37
N ARG A 134 1.21 3.75 -8.41
CA ARG A 134 -0.18 3.85 -8.01
C ARG A 134 -0.39 3.15 -6.67
N VAL A 135 -0.99 3.83 -5.69
CA VAL A 135 -1.28 3.27 -4.36
C VAL A 135 -2.79 3.19 -4.16
N ILE A 136 -3.31 2.01 -3.83
CA ILE A 136 -4.73 1.78 -3.54
C ILE A 136 -4.85 1.29 -2.11
N ILE A 137 -5.52 2.07 -1.27
CA ILE A 137 -5.72 1.78 0.16
C ILE A 137 -7.13 1.22 0.36
N ALA A 138 -7.21 -0.05 0.73
CA ALA A 138 -8.45 -0.70 1.15
C ALA A 138 -8.65 -0.47 2.66
N SER A 139 -9.44 0.54 3.01
CA SER A 139 -9.68 0.98 4.38
C SER A 139 -10.99 0.42 4.93
N SER A 140 -10.96 -0.07 6.17
CA SER A 140 -12.16 -0.44 6.91
C SER A 140 -12.21 0.28 8.26
N ARG A 141 -13.41 0.79 8.65
CA ARG A 141 -13.59 1.67 9.80
C ARG A 141 -14.84 1.31 10.58
N GLY A 142 -14.73 1.20 11.89
CA GLY A 142 -15.88 0.88 12.77
C GLY A 142 -16.98 1.92 12.71
N GLY A 143 -16.61 3.21 12.72
CA GLY A 143 -17.47 4.36 12.53
C GLY A 143 -17.39 4.95 11.12
N ILE A 144 -18.04 6.12 10.93
CA ILE A 144 -17.96 6.94 9.71
C ILE A 144 -17.02 8.10 10.00
N TYR A 145 -15.94 8.22 9.23
CA TYR A 145 -14.87 9.20 9.44
C TYR A 145 -14.56 10.03 8.19
N THR A 146 -15.18 9.74 7.05
CA THR A 146 -15.03 10.56 5.84
C THR A 146 -15.41 12.02 6.15
N ASP A 147 -14.51 12.94 5.78
CA ASP A 147 -14.62 14.39 6.08
C ASP A 147 -14.64 14.75 7.58
N SER A 148 -14.29 13.82 8.46
CA SER A 148 -14.21 14.05 9.90
C SER A 148 -12.82 14.57 10.30
N PRO A 149 -12.72 15.54 11.22
CA PRO A 149 -11.44 15.97 11.79
C PRO A 149 -10.77 14.88 12.65
N ALA A 150 -11.48 13.77 12.94
CA ALA A 150 -10.94 12.61 13.62
C ALA A 150 -10.33 11.56 12.65
N ASP A 151 -10.35 11.79 11.35
CA ASP A 151 -9.61 10.98 10.40
C ASP A 151 -8.15 11.39 10.35
N PHE A 152 -7.31 10.66 11.05
CA PHE A 152 -5.85 10.80 10.98
C PHE A 152 -5.22 9.74 10.07
N GLN A 153 -6.01 8.82 9.51
CA GLN A 153 -5.51 7.75 8.65
C GLN A 153 -5.23 8.23 7.22
N GLU A 154 -6.25 8.79 6.55
CA GLU A 154 -6.08 9.21 5.15
C GLU A 154 -5.11 10.38 5.00
N PRO A 155 -5.21 11.46 5.78
CA PRO A 155 -4.26 12.56 5.70
C PRO A 155 -2.82 12.12 5.93
N PHE A 156 -2.59 11.20 6.89
CA PHE A 156 -1.26 10.64 7.14
C PHE A 156 -0.75 9.85 5.94
N LEU A 157 -1.55 8.92 5.40
CA LEU A 157 -1.14 8.09 4.25
C LEU A 157 -0.88 8.94 3.01
N ARG A 158 -1.75 9.91 2.69
CA ARG A 158 -1.51 10.86 1.60
C ARG A 158 -0.21 11.64 1.78
N GLN A 159 0.01 12.16 2.98
CA GLN A 159 1.22 12.95 3.28
C GLN A 159 2.50 12.12 3.13
N VAL A 160 2.53 10.90 3.65
CA VAL A 160 3.76 10.09 3.62
C VAL A 160 4.07 9.59 2.20
N PHE A 161 3.05 9.23 1.41
CA PHE A 161 3.27 8.84 0.02
C PHE A 161 3.66 10.02 -0.86
N ALA A 162 3.01 11.18 -0.72
CA ALA A 162 3.40 12.42 -1.40
C ALA A 162 4.83 12.86 -1.05
N PHE A 163 5.25 12.70 0.22
CA PHE A 163 6.63 12.95 0.65
C PHE A 163 7.65 12.07 -0.07
N MET A 164 7.28 10.85 -0.44
CA MET A 164 8.10 9.94 -1.25
C MET A 164 7.94 10.18 -2.77
N GLY A 165 7.08 11.14 -3.19
CA GLY A 165 6.84 11.48 -4.60
C GLY A 165 5.72 10.68 -5.25
N ILE A 166 4.85 10.04 -4.47
CA ILE A 166 3.71 9.26 -4.97
C ILE A 166 2.43 10.05 -4.71
N ASP A 167 1.89 10.68 -5.76
CA ASP A 167 0.68 11.51 -5.69
C ASP A 167 -0.60 10.73 -6.02
N ASN A 168 -0.49 9.62 -6.75
CA ASN A 168 -1.62 8.77 -7.11
C ASN A 168 -1.97 7.81 -5.96
N VAL A 169 -2.79 8.30 -5.00
CA VAL A 169 -3.24 7.54 -3.83
C VAL A 169 -4.77 7.52 -3.78
N GLU A 170 -5.34 6.34 -3.97
CA GLU A 170 -6.78 6.09 -4.00
C GLU A 170 -7.24 5.33 -2.75
N PHE A 171 -8.51 5.52 -2.36
CA PHE A 171 -9.07 4.84 -1.20
C PHE A 171 -10.36 4.11 -1.56
N VAL A 172 -10.41 2.82 -1.21
CA VAL A 172 -11.63 2.00 -1.17
C VAL A 172 -12.07 1.89 0.28
N ARG A 173 -13.24 2.40 0.63
CA ARG A 173 -13.67 2.55 2.04
C ARG A 173 -14.88 1.70 2.35
N ALA A 174 -14.83 0.96 3.48
CA ALA A 174 -16.01 0.41 4.16
C ALA A 174 -16.09 1.02 5.56
N GLU A 175 -17.04 1.91 5.77
CA GLU A 175 -17.24 2.66 7.02
C GLU A 175 -18.49 2.21 7.77
N GLY A 176 -18.55 2.46 9.08
CA GLY A 176 -19.71 2.08 9.91
C GLY A 176 -19.82 0.56 10.12
N ILE A 177 -18.78 -0.21 9.88
CA ILE A 177 -18.84 -1.68 9.93
C ILE A 177 -19.11 -2.25 11.34
N ALA A 178 -19.02 -1.42 12.38
CA ALA A 178 -19.31 -1.80 13.75
C ALA A 178 -20.74 -1.43 14.20
N TYR A 179 -21.54 -0.74 13.36
CA TYR A 179 -22.87 -0.29 13.76
C TYR A 179 -23.88 -1.42 13.85
N SER A 180 -23.91 -2.31 12.84
CA SER A 180 -24.76 -3.51 12.82
C SER A 180 -24.26 -4.48 11.73
N PRO A 181 -24.71 -5.75 11.75
CA PRO A 181 -24.43 -6.70 10.66
C PRO A 181 -24.89 -6.19 9.29
N THR A 182 -26.08 -5.61 9.20
CA THR A 182 -26.63 -5.05 7.96
C THR A 182 -25.78 -3.88 7.44
N HIS A 183 -25.39 -2.95 8.33
CA HIS A 183 -24.49 -1.85 7.94
C HIS A 183 -23.14 -2.34 7.42
N ARG A 184 -22.61 -3.38 8.06
CA ARG A 184 -21.37 -4.01 7.63
C ARG A 184 -21.48 -4.60 6.22
N GLU A 185 -22.56 -5.35 5.94
CA GLU A 185 -22.82 -5.96 4.63
C GLU A 185 -22.98 -4.89 3.54
N GLU A 186 -23.77 -3.86 3.81
CA GLU A 186 -24.00 -2.72 2.90
C GLU A 186 -22.71 -1.95 2.61
N ALA A 187 -21.90 -1.67 3.64
CA ALA A 187 -20.63 -0.96 3.48
C ALA A 187 -19.62 -1.76 2.65
N ILE A 188 -19.54 -3.09 2.86
CA ILE A 188 -18.69 -3.97 2.05
C ILE A 188 -19.18 -4.01 0.60
N ALA A 189 -20.49 -4.18 0.38
CA ALA A 189 -21.06 -4.21 -0.96
C ALA A 189 -20.82 -2.90 -1.73
N ALA A 190 -21.00 -1.76 -1.08
CA ALA A 190 -20.73 -0.45 -1.66
C ALA A 190 -19.25 -0.27 -2.00
N ALA A 191 -18.35 -0.69 -1.12
CA ALA A 191 -16.91 -0.64 -1.35
C ALA A 191 -16.49 -1.53 -2.53
N LEU A 192 -17.02 -2.76 -2.63
CA LEU A 192 -16.76 -3.67 -3.75
C LEU A 192 -17.30 -3.13 -5.09
N ALA A 193 -18.43 -2.42 -5.07
CA ALA A 193 -18.98 -1.78 -6.27
C ALA A 193 -18.14 -0.57 -6.74
N SER A 194 -17.36 0.04 -5.83
CA SER A 194 -16.52 1.22 -6.10
C SER A 194 -15.04 0.91 -6.36
N LEU A 195 -14.69 -0.37 -6.58
CA LEU A 195 -13.30 -0.74 -6.86
C LEU A 195 -12.76 0.03 -8.06
N PRO A 196 -11.54 0.58 -7.97
CA PRO A 196 -10.93 1.33 -9.07
C PRO A 196 -10.65 0.41 -10.27
N ALA A 197 -10.60 1.00 -11.47
CA ALA A 197 -10.20 0.27 -12.67
C ALA A 197 -8.76 -0.24 -12.54
N ALA A 198 -8.47 -1.40 -13.11
CA ALA A 198 -7.13 -2.00 -13.12
C ALA A 198 -6.28 -1.51 -14.32
N GLU A 199 -6.57 -0.31 -14.81
CA GLU A 199 -5.79 0.33 -15.86
C GLU A 199 -4.61 1.07 -15.24
N PHE A 200 -3.43 0.89 -15.80
CA PHE A 200 -2.25 1.67 -15.50
C PHE A 200 -2.00 2.56 -16.72
N GLU A 201 -2.31 3.86 -16.61
CA GLU A 201 -1.85 4.82 -17.59
C GLU A 201 -0.33 4.92 -17.45
N GLU A 202 0.40 4.38 -18.43
CA GLU A 202 1.81 4.64 -18.58
C GLU A 202 1.97 6.16 -18.68
N LEU A 203 2.53 6.78 -17.64
CA LEU A 203 2.85 8.21 -17.71
C LEU A 203 3.81 8.37 -18.88
N ALA A 204 3.29 8.90 -20.00
CA ALA A 204 4.11 9.23 -21.15
C ALA A 204 5.28 10.08 -20.67
N GLU A 205 6.50 9.60 -20.91
CA GLU A 205 7.73 10.33 -20.64
C GLU A 205 7.63 11.70 -21.34
N ALA A 206 7.61 12.77 -20.54
CA ALA A 206 7.64 14.16 -21.01
C ALA A 206 9.06 14.70 -20.99
#